data_352667ee43efc8c89ff0d7ae5333af53
#
_entry.id   352667ee43efc8c89ff0d7ae5333af53
#
_cell.length_a   1.000
_cell.length_b   1.000
_cell.length_c   1.000
_cell.angle_alpha   90.00
_cell.angle_beta   90.00
_cell.angle_gamma   90.00
#
_symmetry.space_group_name_H-M   'P 1'
#
loop_
_entity.id
_entity.type
_entity.pdbx_description
1 polymer ?
#
loop_
_entity_poly.entity_id
_entity_poly.type
_entity_poly.pdbx_seq_one_letter_code
_entity_poly.pdbx_strand_id
1 'polypeptide(L)'
;MVILATKSALSAEAFDTWGWRVPFWVSIVMVGVSYLIRKNMDESPVFAKAKKEGTTSTNPLKESFGNRYNLKFVLLALFGATMGQGVVWYTGQFYAMSFMKTVMNVDSSQVDELLGVALLIGTPFFIVFGWLSDKIGRKYIMMFGMLLAILSYRPIYKAMYSTTDISQKTEIVENPRETTEKKADGSSVTTIQKKYTDGTTMIEKKTYVDKKDVQTSVSIQINSTDKWVLIFLVFIQVLFVTMVYGPIAAFLVEMFPTKIRYTSMSLPYHVGNGIFGGLLPAISTYFVSHAKTAGKADFYLDGLWYPIIIAGICFVIGMIYIDNKNKITHL
;
A
#
# COMPACT_ATOMS: atom_id res chain seq x y z
N MET A 1 1.60 11.50 7.99
CA MET A 1 1.46 12.72 8.81
C MET A 1 2.74 13.05 9.58
N VAL A 2 3.32 12.17 10.41
CA VAL A 2 4.56 12.48 11.17
C VAL A 2 5.72 12.86 10.25
N ILE A 3 5.94 12.12 9.16
CA ILE A 3 6.99 12.44 8.18
C ILE A 3 6.77 13.83 7.56
N LEU A 4 5.54 14.17 7.16
CA LEU A 4 5.21 15.48 6.60
C LEU A 4 5.45 16.61 7.62
N ALA A 5 5.01 16.42 8.86
CA ALA A 5 5.26 17.36 9.93
C ALA A 5 6.75 17.56 10.20
N THR A 6 7.54 16.48 10.19
CA THR A 6 9.00 16.57 10.36
C THR A 6 9.67 17.30 9.18
N LYS A 7 9.25 17.00 7.94
CA LYS A 7 9.76 17.69 6.75
C LYS A 7 9.42 19.19 6.75
N SER A 8 8.24 19.58 7.22
CA SER A 8 7.85 20.98 7.30
C SER A 8 8.55 21.76 8.42
N ALA A 9 8.99 21.05 9.47
CA ALA A 9 9.66 21.64 10.63
C ALA A 9 11.19 21.78 10.47
N LEU A 10 11.79 21.04 9.51
CA LEU A 10 13.23 21.00 9.29
C LEU A 10 13.58 21.48 7.88
N SER A 11 14.81 22.02 7.71
CA SER A 11 15.35 22.23 6.37
C SER A 11 15.56 20.90 5.64
N ALA A 12 15.56 20.90 4.30
CA ALA A 12 15.78 19.69 3.48
C ALA A 12 17.11 19.01 3.87
N GLU A 13 18.19 19.77 4.04
CA GLU A 13 19.50 19.26 4.44
C GLU A 13 19.46 18.61 5.83
N ALA A 14 18.82 19.25 6.81
CA ALA A 14 18.67 18.69 8.15
C ALA A 14 17.80 17.43 8.14
N PHE A 15 16.74 17.39 7.32
CA PHE A 15 15.91 16.21 7.19
C PHE A 15 16.70 15.03 6.60
N ASP A 16 17.47 15.25 5.53
CA ASP A 16 18.24 14.21 4.84
C ASP A 16 19.41 13.68 5.67
N THR A 17 20.01 14.50 6.54
CA THR A 17 21.13 14.09 7.38
C THR A 17 20.69 13.32 8.64
N TRP A 18 19.74 13.84 9.41
CA TRP A 18 19.30 13.23 10.67
C TRP A 18 17.80 13.21 10.91
N GLY A 19 17.06 14.18 10.34
CA GLY A 19 15.64 14.40 10.63
C GLY A 19 14.73 13.23 10.24
N TRP A 20 15.13 12.41 9.26
CA TRP A 20 14.41 11.21 8.86
C TRP A 20 14.30 10.16 10.00
N ARG A 21 15.13 10.30 11.05
CA ARG A 21 15.07 9.41 12.24
C ARG A 21 13.94 9.79 13.22
N VAL A 22 13.46 11.04 13.20
CA VAL A 22 12.42 11.53 14.12
C VAL A 22 11.13 10.70 14.07
N PRO A 23 10.58 10.35 12.88
CA PRO A 23 9.41 9.48 12.79
C PRO A 23 9.60 8.11 13.47
N PHE A 24 10.82 7.58 13.47
CA PHE A 24 11.13 6.32 14.16
C PHE A 24 11.18 6.50 15.69
N TRP A 25 11.65 7.65 16.20
CA TRP A 25 11.63 7.94 17.64
C TRP A 25 10.20 8.09 18.16
N VAL A 26 9.30 8.66 17.37
CA VAL A 26 7.86 8.71 17.71
C VAL A 26 7.29 7.30 17.88
N SER A 27 7.74 6.32 17.09
CA SER A 27 7.28 4.94 17.25
C SER A 27 7.70 4.29 18.58
N ILE A 28 8.81 4.70 19.19
CA ILE A 28 9.22 4.25 20.52
C ILE A 28 8.19 4.66 21.58
N VAL A 29 7.71 5.90 21.49
CA VAL A 29 6.64 6.40 22.36
C VAL A 29 5.35 5.59 22.17
N MET A 30 4.99 5.32 20.91
CA MET A 30 3.79 4.52 20.57
C MET A 30 3.90 3.08 21.07
N VAL A 31 5.09 2.48 21.02
CA VAL A 31 5.34 1.15 21.63
C VAL A 31 5.15 1.19 23.14
N GLY A 32 5.67 2.23 23.82
CA GLY A 32 5.46 2.43 25.25
C GLY A 32 3.97 2.53 25.62
N VAL A 33 3.20 3.35 24.89
CA VAL A 33 1.74 3.48 25.06
C VAL A 33 1.04 2.13 24.82
N SER A 34 1.40 1.42 23.74
CA SER A 34 0.83 0.10 23.43
C SER A 34 1.12 -0.92 24.54
N TYR A 35 2.32 -0.90 25.11
CA TYR A 35 2.68 -1.76 26.24
C TYR A 35 1.83 -1.46 27.49
N LEU A 36 1.65 -0.17 27.81
CA LEU A 36 0.82 0.24 28.97
C LEU A 36 -0.64 -0.17 28.79
N ILE A 37 -1.21 0.01 27.59
CA ILE A 37 -2.56 -0.44 27.27
C ILE A 37 -2.67 -1.95 27.46
N ARG A 38 -1.76 -2.74 26.87
CA ARG A 38 -1.79 -4.20 26.96
C ARG A 38 -1.61 -4.73 28.37
N LYS A 39 -0.77 -4.07 29.18
CA LYS A 39 -0.56 -4.46 30.58
C LYS A 39 -1.84 -4.34 31.43
N ASN A 40 -2.72 -3.39 31.07
CA ASN A 40 -3.96 -3.11 31.78
C ASN A 40 -5.19 -3.77 31.15
N MET A 41 -5.00 -4.56 30.07
CA MET A 41 -6.11 -5.30 29.43
C MET A 41 -6.30 -6.66 30.12
N ASP A 42 -7.54 -6.94 30.48
CA ASP A 42 -7.95 -8.26 30.94
C ASP A 42 -8.00 -9.26 29.76
N GLU A 43 -7.80 -10.54 30.08
CA GLU A 43 -8.01 -11.63 29.13
C GLU A 43 -9.46 -11.63 28.60
N SER A 44 -9.65 -11.97 27.34
CA SER A 44 -10.99 -12.04 26.79
C SER A 44 -11.86 -13.04 27.59
N PRO A 45 -13.14 -12.73 27.88
CA PRO A 45 -14.00 -13.61 28.69
C PRO A 45 -14.06 -15.04 28.16
N VAL A 46 -14.03 -15.20 26.81
CA VAL A 46 -14.06 -16.52 26.14
C VAL A 46 -12.77 -17.29 26.41
N PHE A 47 -11.61 -16.66 26.34
CA PHE A 47 -10.33 -17.31 26.63
C PHE A 47 -10.16 -17.59 28.13
N ALA A 48 -10.57 -16.67 29.00
CA ALA A 48 -10.57 -16.87 30.42
C ALA A 48 -11.44 -18.07 30.85
N LYS A 49 -12.61 -18.25 30.21
CA LYS A 49 -13.47 -19.43 30.38
C LYS A 49 -12.76 -20.70 29.93
N ALA A 50 -12.22 -20.73 28.71
CA ALA A 50 -11.47 -21.87 28.17
C ALA A 50 -10.29 -22.28 29.07
N LYS A 51 -9.58 -21.29 29.65
CA LYS A 51 -8.49 -21.52 30.60
C LYS A 51 -8.96 -22.15 31.92
N LYS A 52 -10.10 -21.70 32.46
CA LYS A 52 -10.71 -22.29 33.66
C LYS A 52 -11.20 -23.73 33.42
N GLU A 53 -11.71 -24.02 32.23
CA GLU A 53 -12.21 -25.34 31.82
C GLU A 53 -11.09 -26.30 31.38
N GLY A 54 -9.82 -25.85 31.34
CA GLY A 54 -8.69 -26.67 30.91
C GLY A 54 -8.70 -27.02 29.41
N THR A 55 -9.49 -26.30 28.59
CA THR A 55 -9.66 -26.56 27.16
C THR A 55 -8.68 -25.78 26.27
N THR A 56 -7.65 -25.18 26.86
CA THR A 56 -6.57 -24.49 26.11
C THR A 56 -5.61 -25.52 25.52
N SER A 57 -5.03 -25.20 24.33
CA SER A 57 -4.04 -26.07 23.70
C SER A 57 -2.71 -26.03 24.43
N THR A 58 -2.10 -27.20 24.64
CA THR A 58 -0.71 -27.31 25.18
C THR A 58 0.35 -27.13 24.09
N ASN A 59 0.01 -27.39 22.82
CA ASN A 59 0.91 -27.19 21.67
C ASN A 59 0.13 -26.62 20.47
N PRO A 60 -0.17 -25.29 20.47
CA PRO A 60 -0.97 -24.66 19.42
C PRO A 60 -0.38 -24.81 18.02
N LEU A 61 0.95 -24.83 17.89
CA LEU A 61 1.63 -25.01 16.60
C LEU A 61 1.34 -26.39 16.01
N LYS A 62 1.51 -27.46 16.80
CA LYS A 62 1.23 -28.81 16.35
C LYS A 62 -0.25 -29.02 16.03
N GLU A 63 -1.15 -28.45 16.81
CA GLU A 63 -2.59 -28.52 16.54
C GLU A 63 -2.99 -27.74 15.30
N SER A 64 -2.39 -26.55 15.07
CA SER A 64 -2.72 -25.71 13.91
C SER A 64 -2.19 -26.28 12.60
N PHE A 65 -0.96 -26.81 12.60
CA PHE A 65 -0.26 -27.18 11.35
C PHE A 65 -0.10 -28.71 11.19
N GLY A 66 -0.08 -29.47 12.25
CA GLY A 66 0.01 -30.93 12.21
C GLY A 66 -1.33 -31.63 11.96
N ASN A 67 -2.45 -31.00 12.28
CA ASN A 67 -3.78 -31.52 11.99
C ASN A 67 -4.23 -31.09 10.58
N ARG A 68 -4.48 -32.05 9.67
CA ARG A 68 -4.90 -31.80 8.28
C ARG A 68 -6.15 -30.91 8.18
N TYR A 69 -7.09 -31.08 9.10
CA TYR A 69 -8.32 -30.29 9.14
C TYR A 69 -8.02 -28.82 9.44
N ASN A 70 -7.25 -28.54 10.49
CA ASN A 70 -6.88 -27.18 10.87
C ASN A 70 -5.99 -26.52 9.80
N LEU A 71 -5.01 -27.27 9.26
CA LEU A 71 -4.14 -26.81 8.19
C LEU A 71 -4.93 -26.37 6.94
N LYS A 72 -5.99 -27.11 6.57
CA LYS A 72 -6.88 -26.71 5.48
C LYS A 72 -7.43 -25.30 5.68
N PHE A 73 -7.90 -24.97 6.90
CA PHE A 73 -8.42 -23.63 7.18
C PHE A 73 -7.33 -22.56 7.21
N VAL A 74 -6.13 -22.88 7.69
CA VAL A 74 -4.98 -21.97 7.61
C VAL A 74 -4.65 -21.66 6.16
N LEU A 75 -4.63 -22.66 5.27
CA LEU A 75 -4.39 -22.46 3.84
C LEU A 75 -5.55 -21.68 3.16
N LEU A 76 -6.80 -21.97 3.54
CA LEU A 76 -7.95 -21.21 3.05
C LEU A 76 -7.91 -19.74 3.53
N ALA A 77 -7.51 -19.48 4.77
CA ALA A 77 -7.31 -18.12 5.26
C ALA A 77 -6.20 -17.40 4.47
N LEU A 78 -5.10 -18.10 4.16
CA LEU A 78 -4.00 -17.54 3.38
C LEU A 78 -4.43 -17.27 1.93
N PHE A 79 -4.81 -18.30 1.21
CA PHE A 79 -5.04 -18.22 -0.24
C PHE A 79 -6.43 -17.69 -0.62
N GLY A 80 -7.42 -17.78 0.26
CA GLY A 80 -8.78 -17.31 0.01
C GLY A 80 -9.14 -15.96 0.64
N ALA A 81 -8.25 -15.38 1.45
CA ALA A 81 -8.53 -14.10 2.09
C ALA A 81 -7.29 -13.19 2.21
N THR A 82 -6.24 -13.62 2.94
CA THR A 82 -5.18 -12.69 3.38
C THR A 82 -4.17 -12.33 2.29
N MET A 83 -3.85 -13.22 1.35
CA MET A 83 -2.94 -12.84 0.25
C MET A 83 -3.57 -11.79 -0.67
N GLY A 84 -4.88 -11.91 -0.96
CA GLY A 84 -5.62 -10.91 -1.75
C GLY A 84 -5.75 -9.59 -1.00
N GLN A 85 -6.08 -9.64 0.30
CA GLN A 85 -6.11 -8.46 1.15
C GLN A 85 -4.74 -7.78 1.19
N GLY A 86 -3.64 -8.53 1.32
CA GLY A 86 -2.29 -7.99 1.34
C GLY A 86 -1.94 -7.26 0.04
N VAL A 87 -2.18 -7.87 -1.13
CA VAL A 87 -1.86 -7.21 -2.41
C VAL A 87 -2.75 -5.99 -2.68
N VAL A 88 -4.02 -6.01 -2.28
CA VAL A 88 -4.89 -4.82 -2.41
C VAL A 88 -4.40 -3.68 -1.52
N TRP A 89 -4.01 -3.97 -0.28
CA TRP A 89 -3.44 -2.99 0.64
C TRP A 89 -2.18 -2.33 0.07
N TYR A 90 -1.21 -3.15 -0.38
CA TYR A 90 0.05 -2.64 -0.88
C TYR A 90 -0.08 -1.93 -2.24
N THR A 91 -1.02 -2.36 -3.10
CA THR A 91 -1.26 -1.69 -4.39
C THR A 91 -1.85 -0.30 -4.20
N GLY A 92 -2.88 -0.17 -3.35
CA GLY A 92 -3.61 1.09 -3.17
C GLY A 92 -2.83 2.19 -2.43
N GLN A 93 -1.71 1.86 -1.79
CA GLN A 93 -0.92 2.81 -1.01
C GLN A 93 0.55 2.83 -1.44
N PHE A 94 1.30 1.75 -1.19
CA PHE A 94 2.75 1.73 -1.40
C PHE A 94 3.12 1.70 -2.88
N TYR A 95 2.45 0.87 -3.67
CA TYR A 95 2.72 0.84 -5.11
C TYR A 95 2.20 2.11 -5.81
N ALA A 96 1.03 2.62 -5.44
CA ALA A 96 0.53 3.90 -5.96
C ALA A 96 1.52 5.05 -5.68
N MET A 97 2.07 5.12 -4.46
CA MET A 97 3.11 6.09 -4.11
C MET A 97 4.36 5.90 -4.96
N SER A 98 4.88 4.67 -5.06
CA SER A 98 6.06 4.36 -5.87
C SER A 98 5.83 4.68 -7.34
N PHE A 99 4.67 4.32 -7.88
CA PHE A 99 4.29 4.58 -9.27
C PHE A 99 4.28 6.07 -9.60
N MET A 100 3.67 6.90 -8.74
CA MET A 100 3.66 8.34 -8.92
C MET A 100 5.07 8.95 -8.88
N LYS A 101 5.93 8.47 -7.97
CA LYS A 101 7.31 8.99 -7.81
C LYS A 101 8.26 8.52 -8.92
N THR A 102 8.18 7.25 -9.34
CA THR A 102 9.21 6.63 -10.20
C THR A 102 8.78 6.45 -11.66
N VAL A 103 7.49 6.26 -11.92
CA VAL A 103 6.96 6.06 -13.28
C VAL A 103 6.41 7.37 -13.84
N MET A 104 5.64 8.10 -13.03
CA MET A 104 5.08 9.39 -13.42
C MET A 104 6.03 10.56 -13.15
N ASN A 105 7.12 10.36 -12.39
CA ASN A 105 8.09 11.39 -11.98
C ASN A 105 7.46 12.61 -11.25
N VAL A 106 6.34 12.40 -10.54
CA VAL A 106 5.72 13.49 -9.76
C VAL A 106 6.61 13.83 -8.56
N ASP A 107 6.68 15.10 -8.24
CA ASP A 107 7.45 15.61 -7.10
C ASP A 107 7.11 14.86 -5.81
N SER A 108 8.13 14.38 -5.11
CA SER A 108 7.97 13.53 -3.94
C SER A 108 7.15 14.17 -2.82
N SER A 109 7.28 15.49 -2.62
CA SER A 109 6.55 16.21 -1.58
C SER A 109 5.06 16.30 -1.92
N GLN A 110 4.74 16.54 -3.21
CA GLN A 110 3.35 16.53 -3.68
C GLN A 110 2.73 15.14 -3.59
N VAL A 111 3.47 14.07 -3.89
CA VAL A 111 2.98 12.68 -3.75
C VAL A 111 2.70 12.35 -2.29
N ASP A 112 3.59 12.72 -1.37
CA ASP A 112 3.41 12.47 0.07
C ASP A 112 2.16 13.21 0.60
N GLU A 113 1.93 14.44 0.16
CA GLU A 113 0.76 15.25 0.52
C GLU A 113 -0.54 14.63 -0.05
N LEU A 114 -0.55 14.32 -1.33
CA LEU A 114 -1.66 13.73 -2.07
C LEU A 114 -2.11 12.41 -1.43
N LEU A 115 -1.15 11.52 -1.16
CA LEU A 115 -1.42 10.25 -0.49
C LEU A 115 -1.95 10.49 0.93
N GLY A 116 -1.39 11.43 1.67
CA GLY A 116 -1.85 11.80 3.00
C GLY A 116 -3.31 12.26 3.03
N VAL A 117 -3.72 13.09 2.07
CA VAL A 117 -5.11 13.57 1.93
C VAL A 117 -6.04 12.42 1.55
N ALA A 118 -5.66 11.59 0.56
CA ALA A 118 -6.48 10.44 0.15
C ALA A 118 -6.71 9.44 1.30
N LEU A 119 -5.66 9.16 2.09
CA LEU A 119 -5.76 8.29 3.28
C LEU A 119 -6.64 8.91 4.37
N LEU A 120 -6.51 10.22 4.61
CA LEU A 120 -7.32 10.91 5.62
C LEU A 120 -8.82 10.81 5.28
N ILE A 121 -9.18 11.06 4.03
CA ILE A 121 -10.56 10.95 3.54
C ILE A 121 -11.03 9.48 3.56
N GLY A 122 -10.16 8.53 3.26
CA GLY A 122 -10.47 7.11 3.21
C GLY A 122 -10.61 6.44 4.59
N THR A 123 -9.92 6.95 5.62
CA THR A 123 -9.89 6.31 6.96
C THR A 123 -11.27 6.05 7.58
N PRO A 124 -12.27 6.96 7.52
CA PRO A 124 -13.61 6.70 8.06
C PRO A 124 -14.29 5.46 7.45
N PHE A 125 -13.96 5.10 6.22
CA PHE A 125 -14.57 3.96 5.53
C PHE A 125 -14.16 2.60 6.10
N PHE A 126 -13.07 2.51 6.89
CA PHE A 126 -12.79 1.29 7.66
C PHE A 126 -13.94 0.97 8.63
N ILE A 127 -14.51 2.00 9.28
CA ILE A 127 -15.65 1.84 10.20
C ILE A 127 -16.90 1.48 9.40
N VAL A 128 -17.14 2.17 8.28
CA VAL A 128 -18.32 1.94 7.42
C VAL A 128 -18.33 0.52 6.90
N PHE A 129 -17.24 0.05 6.29
CA PHE A 129 -17.20 -1.31 5.73
C PHE A 129 -17.03 -2.39 6.80
N GLY A 130 -16.41 -2.08 7.94
CA GLY A 130 -16.45 -2.95 9.12
C GLY A 130 -17.88 -3.20 9.57
N TRP A 131 -18.64 -2.14 9.82
CA TRP A 131 -20.05 -2.22 10.21
C TRP A 131 -20.94 -2.88 9.14
N LEU A 132 -20.74 -2.53 7.87
CA LEU A 132 -21.50 -3.13 6.77
C LEU A 132 -21.22 -4.64 6.66
N SER A 133 -19.99 -5.06 6.92
CA SER A 133 -19.59 -6.46 6.89
C SER A 133 -20.26 -7.30 7.99
N ASP A 134 -20.58 -6.70 9.13
CA ASP A 134 -21.34 -7.36 10.20
C ASP A 134 -22.77 -7.68 9.78
N LYS A 135 -23.36 -6.87 8.88
CA LYS A 135 -24.76 -7.04 8.40
C LYS A 135 -24.87 -7.94 7.18
N ILE A 136 -24.01 -7.72 6.18
CA ILE A 136 -24.08 -8.42 4.88
C ILE A 136 -23.28 -9.74 4.91
N GLY A 137 -22.24 -9.79 5.77
CA GLY A 137 -21.29 -10.89 5.86
C GLY A 137 -19.90 -10.45 5.42
N ARG A 138 -18.90 -10.76 6.24
CA ARG A 138 -17.51 -10.32 6.08
C ARG A 138 -16.91 -10.77 4.75
N LYS A 139 -17.12 -12.04 4.38
CA LYS A 139 -16.67 -12.60 3.11
C LYS A 139 -17.12 -11.77 1.91
N TYR A 140 -18.40 -11.38 1.85
CA TYR A 140 -18.94 -10.72 0.67
C TYR A 140 -18.35 -9.32 0.47
N ILE A 141 -18.17 -8.55 1.55
CA ILE A 141 -17.55 -7.22 1.46
C ILE A 141 -16.10 -7.34 0.99
N MET A 142 -15.33 -8.29 1.56
CA MET A 142 -13.93 -8.52 1.18
C MET A 142 -13.81 -8.95 -0.29
N MET A 143 -14.62 -9.93 -0.71
CA MET A 143 -14.58 -10.43 -2.09
C MET A 143 -15.02 -9.36 -3.08
N PHE A 144 -16.03 -8.57 -2.76
CA PHE A 144 -16.47 -7.46 -3.60
C PHE A 144 -15.38 -6.39 -3.74
N GLY A 145 -14.70 -6.03 -2.66
CA GLY A 145 -13.55 -5.12 -2.70
C GLY A 145 -12.41 -5.64 -3.58
N MET A 146 -12.08 -6.95 -3.49
CA MET A 146 -11.09 -7.57 -4.37
C MET A 146 -11.53 -7.55 -5.84
N LEU A 147 -12.80 -7.86 -6.13
CA LEU A 147 -13.33 -7.83 -7.50
C LEU A 147 -13.25 -6.43 -8.10
N LEU A 148 -13.65 -5.41 -7.35
CA LEU A 148 -13.53 -4.03 -7.81
C LEU A 148 -12.06 -3.64 -8.08
N ALA A 149 -11.13 -4.04 -7.21
CA ALA A 149 -9.71 -3.80 -7.38
C ALA A 149 -9.18 -4.47 -8.68
N ILE A 150 -9.49 -5.75 -8.90
CA ILE A 150 -9.08 -6.50 -10.09
C ILE A 150 -9.55 -5.81 -11.39
N LEU A 151 -10.80 -5.37 -11.42
CA LEU A 151 -11.39 -4.75 -12.61
C LEU A 151 -10.90 -3.32 -12.85
N SER A 152 -10.60 -2.59 -11.76
CA SER A 152 -10.37 -1.14 -11.82
C SER A 152 -8.89 -0.74 -11.83
N TYR A 153 -7.95 -1.59 -11.42
CA TYR A 153 -6.54 -1.19 -11.33
C TYR A 153 -5.99 -0.68 -12.66
N ARG A 154 -6.14 -1.43 -13.74
CA ARG A 154 -5.62 -0.97 -15.05
C ARG A 154 -6.21 0.35 -15.54
N PRO A 155 -7.54 0.57 -15.56
CA PRO A 155 -8.09 1.86 -15.94
C PRO A 155 -7.69 3.00 -14.97
N ILE A 156 -7.61 2.75 -13.65
CA ILE A 156 -7.18 3.77 -12.68
C ILE A 156 -5.73 4.19 -12.94
N TYR A 157 -4.79 3.25 -13.06
CA TYR A 157 -3.39 3.56 -13.30
C TYR A 157 -3.15 4.18 -14.69
N LYS A 158 -3.94 3.80 -15.69
CA LYS A 158 -3.93 4.48 -16.99
C LYS A 158 -4.37 5.94 -16.86
N ALA A 159 -5.45 6.22 -16.15
CA ALA A 159 -5.91 7.57 -15.87
C ALA A 159 -4.89 8.38 -15.07
N MET A 160 -4.25 7.77 -14.03
CA MET A 160 -3.18 8.42 -13.28
C MET A 160 -2.01 8.81 -14.19
N TYR A 161 -1.54 7.89 -15.03
CA TYR A 161 -0.41 8.16 -15.92
C TYR A 161 -0.73 9.26 -16.94
N SER A 162 -1.92 9.26 -17.53
CA SER A 162 -2.33 10.27 -18.50
C SER A 162 -2.43 11.69 -17.90
N THR A 163 -2.68 11.80 -16.61
CA THR A 163 -2.76 13.09 -15.91
C THR A 163 -1.42 13.85 -15.94
N THR A 164 -0.29 13.15 -15.94
CA THR A 164 1.05 13.74 -15.96
C THR A 164 1.76 13.57 -17.30
N ASP A 165 1.08 13.11 -18.32
CA ASP A 165 1.68 12.95 -19.65
C ASP A 165 1.97 14.31 -20.29
N ILE A 166 3.25 14.70 -20.19
CA ILE A 166 3.75 15.99 -20.68
C ILE A 166 3.57 16.13 -22.20
N SER A 167 3.55 15.02 -22.95
CA SER A 167 3.38 15.05 -24.40
C SER A 167 2.02 15.62 -24.83
N GLN A 168 1.03 15.59 -23.94
CA GLN A 168 -0.31 16.12 -24.15
C GLN A 168 -0.49 17.56 -23.64
N LYS A 169 0.55 18.16 -23.01
CA LYS A 169 0.52 19.49 -22.43
C LYS A 169 1.25 20.49 -23.33
N THR A 170 0.72 21.70 -23.42
CA THR A 170 1.32 22.77 -24.25
C THR A 170 2.39 23.51 -23.46
N GLU A 171 3.65 23.43 -23.89
CA GLU A 171 4.77 24.16 -23.27
C GLU A 171 4.65 25.68 -23.56
N ILE A 172 4.86 26.49 -22.52
CA ILE A 172 5.02 27.94 -22.68
C ILE A 172 6.45 28.19 -23.16
N VAL A 173 6.60 28.65 -24.41
CA VAL A 173 7.89 28.88 -25.08
C VAL A 173 8.50 30.23 -24.61
N GLU A 174 8.47 30.56 -23.33
CA GLU A 174 9.33 31.53 -22.73
C GLU A 174 10.63 30.84 -22.33
N ASN A 175 11.79 31.42 -22.63
CA ASN A 175 13.12 30.86 -22.41
C ASN A 175 13.16 29.96 -21.16
N PRO A 176 13.46 28.68 -21.30
CA PRO A 176 13.54 27.79 -20.14
C PRO A 176 14.55 28.41 -19.17
N ARG A 177 14.16 28.51 -17.87
CA ARG A 177 15.11 28.96 -16.86
C ARG A 177 16.16 27.85 -16.71
N GLU A 178 17.35 28.13 -17.24
CA GLU A 178 18.52 27.26 -17.09
C GLU A 178 19.41 27.87 -16.00
N THR A 179 19.71 27.09 -14.98
CA THR A 179 20.60 27.47 -13.89
C THR A 179 21.64 26.37 -13.73
N THR A 180 22.94 26.78 -13.81
CA THR A 180 24.04 25.83 -13.61
C THR A 180 24.75 26.19 -12.31
N GLU A 181 24.77 25.21 -11.39
CA GLU A 181 25.48 25.30 -10.11
C GLU A 181 26.69 24.39 -10.13
N LYS A 182 27.87 24.93 -9.75
CA LYS A 182 29.07 24.11 -9.55
C LYS A 182 29.14 23.67 -8.09
N LYS A 183 29.27 22.38 -7.86
CA LYS A 183 29.46 21.80 -6.52
C LYS A 183 30.94 21.81 -6.12
N ALA A 184 31.20 21.71 -4.82
CA ALA A 184 32.55 21.67 -4.26
C ALA A 184 33.37 20.45 -4.70
N ASP A 185 32.71 19.36 -5.13
CA ASP A 185 33.32 18.13 -5.65
C ASP A 185 33.72 18.20 -7.14
N GLY A 186 33.62 19.38 -7.77
CA GLY A 186 33.94 19.59 -9.17
C GLY A 186 32.82 19.23 -10.15
N SER A 187 31.72 18.65 -9.67
CA SER A 187 30.55 18.39 -10.50
C SER A 187 29.76 19.67 -10.78
N SER A 188 29.06 19.71 -11.90
CA SER A 188 28.09 20.77 -12.20
C SER A 188 26.68 20.21 -12.36
N VAL A 189 25.69 20.88 -11.79
CA VAL A 189 24.28 20.52 -11.91
C VAL A 189 23.58 21.58 -12.73
N THR A 190 23.12 21.23 -13.91
CA THR A 190 22.27 22.09 -14.74
C THR A 190 20.81 21.75 -14.48
N THR A 191 20.05 22.72 -14.01
CA THR A 191 18.62 22.63 -13.77
C THR A 191 17.88 23.35 -14.88
N ILE A 192 17.05 22.65 -15.63
CA ILE A 192 16.21 23.18 -16.70
C ILE A 192 14.76 23.12 -16.21
N GLN A 193 14.11 24.29 -16.14
CA GLN A 193 12.72 24.39 -15.71
C GLN A 193 11.83 24.77 -16.90
N LYS A 194 10.86 23.93 -17.22
CA LYS A 194 9.84 24.15 -18.26
C LYS A 194 8.48 24.33 -17.63
N LYS A 195 7.72 25.32 -18.10
CA LYS A 195 6.36 25.59 -17.63
C LYS A 195 5.34 25.26 -18.73
N TYR A 196 4.18 24.78 -18.33
CA TYR A 196 3.08 24.43 -19.19
C TYR A 196 1.87 25.32 -18.95
N THR A 197 1.01 25.49 -19.96
CA THR A 197 -0.15 26.39 -19.94
C THR A 197 -1.17 26.04 -18.86
N ASP A 198 -1.20 24.78 -18.41
CA ASP A 198 -2.06 24.29 -17.35
C ASP A 198 -1.50 24.52 -15.92
N GLY A 199 -0.33 25.16 -15.81
CA GLY A 199 0.35 25.40 -14.53
C GLY A 199 1.28 24.28 -14.09
N THR A 200 1.39 23.18 -14.84
CA THR A 200 2.38 22.11 -14.59
C THR A 200 3.80 22.67 -14.81
N THR A 201 4.75 22.23 -14.01
CA THR A 201 6.17 22.58 -14.17
C THR A 201 7.01 21.31 -14.20
N MET A 202 7.82 21.14 -15.24
CA MET A 202 8.83 20.08 -15.31
C MET A 202 10.20 20.63 -14.93
N ILE A 203 10.89 19.95 -14.04
CA ILE A 203 12.24 20.26 -13.60
C ILE A 203 13.15 19.11 -14.01
N GLU A 204 14.06 19.35 -14.94
CA GLU A 204 15.08 18.40 -15.35
C GLU A 204 16.42 18.81 -14.73
N LYS A 205 17.04 17.92 -13.97
CA LYS A 205 18.38 18.15 -13.40
C LYS A 205 19.36 17.19 -14.07
N LYS A 206 20.37 17.77 -14.72
CA LYS A 206 21.49 17.06 -15.35
C LYS A 206 22.75 17.27 -14.53
N THR A 207 23.31 16.18 -14.01
CA THR A 207 24.57 16.22 -13.27
C THR A 207 25.70 15.82 -14.20
N TYR A 208 26.69 16.69 -14.32
CA TYR A 208 27.90 16.48 -15.15
C TYR A 208 29.11 16.30 -14.24
N VAL A 209 29.89 15.25 -14.50
CA VAL A 209 31.24 15.06 -13.94
C VAL A 209 32.20 15.03 -15.11
N ASP A 210 33.25 15.84 -15.08
CA ASP A 210 34.24 15.99 -16.18
C ASP A 210 33.60 16.25 -17.55
N LYS A 211 32.53 17.06 -17.60
CA LYS A 211 31.74 17.40 -18.81
C LYS A 211 30.99 16.21 -19.43
N LYS A 212 30.90 15.09 -18.75
CA LYS A 212 30.05 13.96 -19.17
C LYS A 212 28.74 13.96 -18.38
N ASP A 213 27.63 13.74 -19.06
CA ASP A 213 26.33 13.54 -18.40
C ASP A 213 26.35 12.21 -17.66
N VAL A 214 26.30 12.26 -16.33
CA VAL A 214 26.36 11.08 -15.47
C VAL A 214 25.00 10.68 -14.96
N GLN A 215 24.11 11.65 -14.74
CA GLN A 215 22.79 11.38 -14.20
C GLN A 215 21.78 12.46 -14.63
N THR A 216 20.68 12.04 -15.21
CA THR A 216 19.52 12.90 -15.48
C THR A 216 18.36 12.49 -14.56
N SER A 217 17.80 13.44 -13.84
CA SER A 217 16.58 13.25 -13.04
C SER A 217 15.49 14.22 -13.49
N VAL A 218 14.27 13.73 -13.61
CA VAL A 218 13.09 14.50 -13.97
C VAL A 218 12.12 14.54 -12.79
N SER A 219 11.60 15.71 -12.48
CA SER A 219 10.57 15.92 -11.46
C SER A 219 9.46 16.79 -12.03
N ILE A 220 8.22 16.35 -11.89
CA ILE A 220 7.02 17.04 -12.40
C ILE A 220 6.26 17.60 -11.21
N GLN A 221 6.14 18.90 -11.13
CA GLN A 221 5.24 19.58 -10.22
C GLN A 221 3.89 19.73 -10.90
N ILE A 222 2.91 18.99 -10.44
CA ILE A 222 1.56 18.97 -10.99
C ILE A 222 0.76 20.20 -10.53
N ASN A 223 -0.16 20.65 -11.39
CA ASN A 223 -1.09 21.72 -11.08
C ASN A 223 -2.16 21.28 -10.06
N SER A 224 -2.95 22.23 -9.57
CA SER A 224 -3.98 21.97 -8.56
C SER A 224 -5.10 21.05 -9.05
N THR A 225 -5.49 21.12 -10.31
CA THR A 225 -6.55 20.28 -10.88
C THR A 225 -6.10 18.82 -10.96
N ASP A 226 -4.93 18.57 -11.54
CA ASP A 226 -4.32 17.25 -11.64
C ASP A 226 -4.11 16.63 -10.26
N LYS A 227 -3.72 17.45 -9.27
CA LYS A 227 -3.57 17.03 -7.88
C LYS A 227 -4.88 16.43 -7.32
N TRP A 228 -6.02 17.12 -7.51
CA TRP A 228 -7.31 16.62 -7.04
C TRP A 228 -7.78 15.38 -7.80
N VAL A 229 -7.50 15.30 -9.10
CA VAL A 229 -7.77 14.07 -9.89
C VAL A 229 -7.00 12.89 -9.33
N LEU A 230 -5.70 13.06 -9.04
CA LEU A 230 -4.88 11.99 -8.47
C LEU A 230 -5.32 11.63 -7.05
N ILE A 231 -5.69 12.61 -6.20
CA ILE A 231 -6.26 12.35 -4.87
C ILE A 231 -7.50 11.47 -4.99
N PHE A 232 -8.40 11.78 -5.92
CA PHE A 232 -9.61 11.00 -6.14
C PHE A 232 -9.33 9.58 -6.62
N LEU A 233 -8.41 9.41 -7.58
CA LEU A 233 -8.02 8.08 -8.10
C LEU A 233 -7.33 7.21 -7.03
N VAL A 234 -6.51 7.81 -6.18
CA VAL A 234 -5.91 7.12 -5.02
C VAL A 234 -6.97 6.81 -3.96
N PHE A 235 -7.89 7.74 -3.68
CA PHE A 235 -8.99 7.54 -2.74
C PHE A 235 -9.87 6.34 -3.12
N ILE A 236 -10.21 6.17 -4.42
CA ILE A 236 -10.95 4.99 -4.89
C ILE A 236 -10.19 3.69 -4.54
N GLN A 237 -8.87 3.67 -4.72
CA GLN A 237 -8.06 2.51 -4.35
C GLN A 237 -8.07 2.28 -2.83
N VAL A 238 -8.02 3.35 -2.04
CA VAL A 238 -8.15 3.28 -0.58
C VAL A 238 -9.52 2.74 -0.17
N LEU A 239 -10.61 3.04 -0.88
CA LEU A 239 -11.91 2.42 -0.63
C LEU A 239 -11.84 0.89 -0.80
N PHE A 240 -11.21 0.39 -1.86
CA PHE A 240 -11.02 -1.07 -2.02
C PHE A 240 -10.22 -1.66 -0.86
N VAL A 241 -9.18 -0.96 -0.42
CA VAL A 241 -8.42 -1.33 0.77
C VAL A 241 -9.32 -1.44 2.00
N THR A 242 -10.16 -0.44 2.26
CA THR A 242 -11.04 -0.44 3.45
C THR A 242 -12.07 -1.56 3.41
N MET A 243 -12.54 -1.95 2.21
CA MET A 243 -13.46 -3.08 2.03
C MET A 243 -12.80 -4.42 2.35
N VAL A 244 -11.55 -4.63 1.96
CA VAL A 244 -10.85 -5.91 2.21
C VAL A 244 -10.21 -5.96 3.59
N TYR A 245 -9.72 -4.83 4.10
CA TYR A 245 -8.97 -4.78 5.35
C TYR A 245 -9.85 -4.54 6.58
N GLY A 246 -10.95 -3.79 6.44
CA GLY A 246 -11.86 -3.52 7.56
C GLY A 246 -12.39 -4.81 8.21
N PRO A 247 -12.92 -5.77 7.45
CA PRO A 247 -13.48 -7.02 8.00
C PRO A 247 -12.45 -8.08 8.36
N ILE A 248 -11.19 -8.05 7.83
CA ILE A 248 -10.27 -9.20 7.83
C ILE A 248 -9.94 -9.72 9.23
N ALA A 249 -9.70 -8.84 10.19
CA ALA A 249 -9.32 -9.23 11.55
C ALA A 249 -10.44 -10.04 12.22
N ALA A 250 -11.67 -9.54 12.14
CA ALA A 250 -12.83 -10.20 12.68
C ALA A 250 -13.17 -11.49 11.91
N PHE A 251 -13.02 -11.50 10.59
CA PHE A 251 -13.16 -12.69 9.76
C PHE A 251 -12.22 -13.82 10.21
N LEU A 252 -10.94 -13.52 10.43
CA LEU A 252 -9.96 -14.49 10.88
C LEU A 252 -10.23 -14.98 12.31
N VAL A 253 -10.67 -14.08 13.21
CA VAL A 253 -11.07 -14.46 14.58
C VAL A 253 -12.25 -15.43 14.57
N GLU A 254 -13.22 -15.24 13.68
CA GLU A 254 -14.40 -16.11 13.56
C GLU A 254 -14.10 -17.44 12.90
N MET A 255 -13.07 -17.50 12.06
CA MET A 255 -12.70 -18.68 11.30
C MET A 255 -12.03 -19.76 12.16
N PHE A 256 -11.36 -19.40 13.28
CA PHE A 256 -10.57 -20.33 14.08
C PHE A 256 -11.11 -20.51 15.51
N PRO A 257 -11.07 -21.75 16.04
CA PRO A 257 -11.49 -22.04 17.41
C PRO A 257 -10.56 -21.36 18.43
N THR A 258 -11.11 -20.96 19.56
CA THR A 258 -10.42 -20.13 20.59
C THR A 258 -9.07 -20.71 21.02
N LYS A 259 -8.96 -22.04 21.16
CA LYS A 259 -7.76 -22.73 21.66
C LYS A 259 -6.51 -22.59 20.78
N ILE A 260 -6.68 -22.42 19.45
CA ILE A 260 -5.58 -22.30 18.48
C ILE A 260 -5.66 -21.01 17.63
N ARG A 261 -6.64 -20.16 17.92
CA ARG A 261 -6.99 -18.98 17.11
C ARG A 261 -5.80 -18.10 16.79
N TYR A 262 -5.07 -17.66 17.81
CA TYR A 262 -3.94 -16.75 17.64
C TYR A 262 -2.87 -17.33 16.71
N THR A 263 -2.49 -18.58 16.94
CA THR A 263 -1.46 -19.26 16.14
C THR A 263 -1.92 -19.52 14.70
N SER A 264 -3.17 -19.96 14.53
CA SER A 264 -3.71 -20.30 13.21
C SER A 264 -3.98 -19.08 12.32
N MET A 265 -4.37 -17.94 12.91
CA MET A 265 -4.62 -16.71 12.14
C MET A 265 -3.34 -15.90 11.86
N SER A 266 -2.33 -16.01 12.72
CA SER A 266 -1.11 -15.21 12.65
C SER A 266 -0.31 -15.52 11.39
N LEU A 267 -0.08 -16.80 11.07
CA LEU A 267 0.70 -17.20 9.90
C LEU A 267 0.08 -16.74 8.58
N PRO A 268 -1.20 -17.03 8.25
CA PRO A 268 -1.79 -16.54 7.00
C PRO A 268 -1.80 -15.01 6.92
N TYR A 269 -2.03 -14.31 8.04
CA TYR A 269 -2.02 -12.86 8.06
C TYR A 269 -0.63 -12.30 7.75
N HIS A 270 0.43 -12.80 8.39
CA HIS A 270 1.79 -12.30 8.16
C HIS A 270 2.35 -12.73 6.81
N VAL A 271 2.09 -13.95 6.34
CA VAL A 271 2.51 -14.40 5.01
C VAL A 271 1.76 -13.65 3.92
N GLY A 272 0.44 -13.45 4.06
CA GLY A 272 -0.36 -12.69 3.11
C GLY A 272 0.11 -11.24 2.95
N ASN A 273 0.31 -10.54 4.06
CA ASN A 273 0.78 -9.15 4.03
C ASN A 273 2.28 -9.03 3.75
N GLY A 274 3.13 -9.86 4.40
CA GLY A 274 4.59 -9.73 4.32
C GLY A 274 5.17 -10.24 3.00
N ILE A 275 4.74 -11.42 2.54
CA ILE A 275 5.27 -12.01 1.31
C ILE A 275 4.50 -11.49 0.09
N PHE A 276 3.19 -11.78 0.01
CA PHE A 276 2.42 -11.41 -1.18
C PHE A 276 2.26 -9.89 -1.32
N GLY A 277 1.95 -9.19 -0.23
CA GLY A 277 1.85 -7.74 -0.21
C GLY A 277 3.20 -7.04 -0.20
N GLY A 278 4.12 -7.41 0.71
CA GLY A 278 5.37 -6.70 0.93
C GLY A 278 6.33 -6.74 -0.26
N LEU A 279 6.37 -7.82 -1.03
CA LEU A 279 7.18 -7.94 -2.25
C LEU A 279 6.54 -7.25 -3.47
N LEU A 280 5.26 -6.86 -3.38
CA LEU A 280 4.51 -6.30 -4.51
C LEU A 280 5.18 -5.07 -5.13
N PRO A 281 5.59 -4.03 -4.38
CA PRO A 281 6.20 -2.86 -5.01
C PRO A 281 7.46 -3.21 -5.81
N ALA A 282 8.29 -4.11 -5.29
CA ALA A 282 9.52 -4.56 -5.97
C ALA A 282 9.20 -5.34 -7.25
N ILE A 283 8.29 -6.32 -7.16
CA ILE A 283 7.89 -7.17 -8.30
C ILE A 283 7.23 -6.30 -9.38
N SER A 284 6.29 -5.44 -8.99
CA SER A 284 5.58 -4.58 -9.94
C SER A 284 6.51 -3.59 -10.63
N THR A 285 7.45 -2.98 -9.89
CA THR A 285 8.45 -2.06 -10.47
C THR A 285 9.38 -2.80 -11.42
N TYR A 286 9.77 -4.04 -11.10
CA TYR A 286 10.58 -4.88 -12.00
C TYR A 286 9.85 -5.12 -13.33
N PHE A 287 8.57 -5.51 -13.31
CA PHE A 287 7.79 -5.72 -14.55
C PHE A 287 7.65 -4.43 -15.37
N VAL A 288 7.42 -3.30 -14.73
CA VAL A 288 7.36 -2.00 -15.42
C VAL A 288 8.69 -1.67 -16.08
N SER A 289 9.81 -1.83 -15.37
CA SER A 289 11.15 -1.57 -15.90
C SER A 289 11.47 -2.47 -17.09
N HIS A 290 11.18 -3.77 -16.97
CA HIS A 290 11.40 -4.73 -18.04
C HIS A 290 10.54 -4.42 -19.28
N ALA A 291 9.26 -4.10 -19.09
CA ALA A 291 8.37 -3.72 -20.18
C ALA A 291 8.82 -2.41 -20.86
N LYS A 292 9.31 -1.44 -20.10
CA LYS A 292 9.88 -0.19 -20.62
C LYS A 292 11.11 -0.44 -21.48
N THR A 293 12.03 -1.29 -21.02
CA THR A 293 13.25 -1.70 -21.78
C THR A 293 12.87 -2.46 -23.07
N ALA A 294 11.80 -3.24 -23.03
CA ALA A 294 11.28 -3.93 -24.20
C ALA A 294 10.50 -3.01 -25.17
N GLY A 295 10.40 -1.72 -24.92
CA GLY A 295 9.74 -0.72 -25.80
C GLY A 295 8.21 -0.82 -25.85
N LYS A 296 7.55 -1.42 -24.87
CA LYS A 296 6.08 -1.51 -24.83
C LYS A 296 5.47 -0.12 -24.59
N ALA A 297 4.44 0.23 -25.37
CA ALA A 297 3.77 1.53 -25.24
C ALA A 297 3.06 1.72 -23.89
N ASP A 298 2.44 0.66 -23.35
CA ASP A 298 1.72 0.65 -22.09
C ASP A 298 2.51 -0.04 -20.95
N PHE A 299 3.86 0.07 -21.00
CA PHE A 299 4.80 -0.53 -20.06
C PHE A 299 4.41 -0.31 -18.59
N TYR A 300 3.86 0.83 -18.27
CA TYR A 300 3.48 1.26 -16.93
C TYR A 300 2.33 0.43 -16.33
N LEU A 301 1.58 -0.30 -17.15
CA LEU A 301 0.50 -1.18 -16.70
C LEU A 301 0.96 -2.63 -16.43
N ASP A 302 2.16 -3.01 -16.86
CA ASP A 302 2.63 -4.40 -16.73
C ASP A 302 2.84 -4.80 -15.26
N GLY A 303 3.24 -3.87 -14.40
CA GLY A 303 3.37 -4.11 -12.96
C GLY A 303 2.07 -4.48 -12.25
N LEU A 304 0.92 -4.16 -12.83
CA LEU A 304 -0.40 -4.47 -12.26
C LEU A 304 -0.83 -5.92 -12.43
N TRP A 305 -0.17 -6.68 -13.30
CA TRP A 305 -0.50 -8.10 -13.46
C TRP A 305 -0.28 -8.89 -12.18
N TYR A 306 0.76 -8.58 -11.41
CA TYR A 306 1.01 -9.27 -10.14
C TYR A 306 -0.17 -9.12 -9.16
N PRO A 307 -0.59 -7.92 -8.73
CA PRO A 307 -1.72 -7.80 -7.81
C PRO A 307 -3.04 -8.32 -8.39
N ILE A 308 -3.28 -8.16 -9.69
CA ILE A 308 -4.50 -8.64 -10.35
C ILE A 308 -4.57 -10.17 -10.31
N ILE A 309 -3.49 -10.86 -10.63
CA ILE A 309 -3.45 -12.33 -10.63
C ILE A 309 -3.59 -12.87 -9.21
N ILE A 310 -2.82 -12.34 -8.24
CA ILE A 310 -2.87 -12.80 -6.85
C ILE A 310 -4.25 -12.53 -6.23
N ALA A 311 -4.81 -11.33 -6.40
CA ALA A 311 -6.15 -11.02 -5.93
C ALA A 311 -7.22 -11.87 -6.64
N GLY A 312 -7.05 -12.15 -7.94
CA GLY A 312 -7.94 -13.00 -8.73
C GLY A 312 -7.97 -14.45 -8.22
N ILE A 313 -6.81 -15.04 -7.97
CA ILE A 313 -6.71 -16.39 -7.38
C ILE A 313 -7.37 -16.40 -6.00
N CYS A 314 -7.07 -15.38 -5.18
CA CYS A 314 -7.66 -15.24 -3.84
C CYS A 314 -9.18 -15.11 -3.89
N PHE A 315 -9.70 -14.29 -4.79
CA PHE A 315 -11.13 -14.10 -5.01
C PHE A 315 -11.82 -15.41 -5.38
N VAL A 316 -11.28 -16.18 -6.34
CA VAL A 316 -11.85 -17.46 -6.77
C VAL A 316 -11.86 -18.47 -5.61
N ILE A 317 -10.73 -18.64 -4.91
CA ILE A 317 -10.64 -19.54 -3.76
C ILE A 317 -11.60 -19.09 -2.65
N GLY A 318 -11.62 -17.79 -2.34
CA GLY A 318 -12.49 -17.24 -1.30
C GLY A 318 -13.98 -17.44 -1.61
N MET A 319 -14.39 -17.23 -2.87
CA MET A 319 -15.78 -17.40 -3.28
C MET A 319 -16.23 -18.86 -3.23
N ILE A 320 -15.39 -19.80 -3.69
CA ILE A 320 -15.76 -21.22 -3.84
C ILE A 320 -15.61 -21.98 -2.52
N TYR A 321 -14.51 -21.80 -1.81
CA TYR A 321 -14.13 -22.70 -0.71
C TYR A 321 -14.35 -22.12 0.69
N ILE A 322 -14.54 -20.81 0.82
CA ILE A 322 -14.90 -20.20 2.10
C ILE A 322 -16.41 -20.07 2.17
N ASP A 323 -17.04 -20.81 3.09
CA ASP A 323 -18.47 -20.67 3.37
C ASP A 323 -18.69 -19.62 4.47
N ASN A 324 -19.78 -18.84 4.38
CA ASN A 324 -20.20 -17.91 5.43
C ASN A 324 -20.54 -18.61 6.76
N LYS A 325 -20.82 -19.90 6.71
CA LYS A 325 -21.16 -20.76 7.85
C LYS A 325 -20.00 -21.58 8.39
N ASN A 326 -18.81 -21.54 7.76
CA ASN A 326 -17.63 -22.26 8.21
C ASN A 326 -17.04 -21.62 9.48
N LYS A 327 -17.85 -21.61 10.52
CA LYS A 327 -17.32 -21.53 11.88
C LYS A 327 -16.77 -22.93 12.19
N ILE A 328 -15.49 -23.01 12.54
CA ILE A 328 -14.98 -24.18 13.24
C ILE A 328 -15.64 -24.18 14.62
N THR A 329 -16.93 -24.53 14.64
CA THR A 329 -17.75 -24.39 15.85
C THR A 329 -17.68 -25.61 16.75
N HIS A 330 -16.99 -26.67 16.32
CA HIS A 330 -16.93 -27.87 17.13
C HIS A 330 -15.57 -28.55 16.99
N LEU A 331 -14.69 -28.27 17.92
CA LEU A 331 -13.77 -29.26 18.52
C LEU A 331 -13.26 -28.69 19.84
#